data_749aae7535aea675fda74fe827a7dc9f
#
_entry.id   749aae7535aea675fda74fe827a7dc9f
#
_cell.length_a   1.000
_cell.length_b   1.000
_cell.length_c   1.000
_cell.angle_alpha   90.00
_cell.angle_beta   90.00
_cell.angle_gamma   90.00
#
_symmetry.space_group_name_H-M   'P 1'
#
loop_
_entity.id
_entity.type
_entity.pdbx_description
1 polymer ?
#
loop_
_entity_poly.entity_id
_entity_poly.type
_entity_poly.pdbx_seq_one_letter_code
_entity_poly.pdbx_strand_id
1 'polypeptide(L)'
;LAALASAPALAAGRAWQPAGFVALGDWGRRGDPVQSAVARGLAAGAREVASRFVIAAGDNFYPGGVASIRDPHWKDSFEAVYVDPGLQTPWYAALGNHDYRGAPQAQVAYTGHSRRWRMPGRYYKASGAVCGVPDLDLFVIDTSPLVDDLNLDERVQQLCRGHWWQAEAEPEIAWLRDALARSRAPWKIVVGHHPIYSGAHGDSPVLIARVAPLLEAFGVQAYIHGHDHDLQHIRRGSVDYICSGAGSQGGRVRAIPGTRFCLGQPGFAAFRLRPEVLQLQLRGAAGEVLYSAALPRTR
;
A
#
# COMPACT_ATOMS: atom_id res chain seq x y z
N LEU A 1 52.78 -31.60 -17.99
CA LEU A 1 51.44 -31.78 -17.37
C LEU A 1 50.86 -30.42 -17.15
N ALA A 2 49.98 -29.97 -18.08
CA ALA A 2 49.27 -28.70 -17.96
C ALA A 2 47.96 -28.94 -17.20
N ALA A 3 47.77 -28.23 -16.09
CA ALA A 3 46.53 -28.26 -15.34
C ALA A 3 45.47 -27.45 -16.06
N LEU A 4 44.43 -28.09 -16.52
CA LEU A 4 43.20 -27.45 -17.02
C LEU A 4 42.46 -26.80 -15.83
N ALA A 5 42.47 -25.46 -15.75
CA ALA A 5 41.64 -24.72 -14.83
C ALA A 5 40.17 -24.80 -15.31
N SER A 6 39.33 -25.46 -14.54
CA SER A 6 37.90 -25.51 -14.76
C SER A 6 37.31 -24.11 -14.52
N ALA A 7 36.69 -23.53 -15.54
CA ALA A 7 35.92 -22.28 -15.41
C ALA A 7 34.74 -22.50 -14.44
N PRO A 8 34.41 -21.52 -13.57
CA PRO A 8 33.26 -21.62 -12.69
C PRO A 8 31.99 -21.67 -13.54
N ALA A 9 31.15 -22.66 -13.29
CA ALA A 9 29.82 -22.76 -13.89
C ALA A 9 29.04 -21.49 -13.57
N LEU A 10 28.62 -20.78 -14.60
CA LEU A 10 27.64 -19.67 -14.49
C LEU A 10 26.43 -20.23 -13.76
N ALA A 11 26.14 -19.66 -12.60
CA ALA A 11 24.93 -20.00 -11.84
C ALA A 11 23.73 -19.89 -12.80
N ALA A 12 23.06 -21.01 -13.03
CA ALA A 12 21.86 -21.05 -13.87
C ALA A 12 20.87 -20.01 -13.31
N GLY A 13 20.56 -18.98 -14.10
CA GLY A 13 19.68 -17.91 -13.71
C GLY A 13 18.36 -18.50 -13.20
N ARG A 14 17.97 -18.14 -11.99
CA ARG A 14 16.71 -18.58 -11.39
C ARG A 14 15.60 -18.25 -12.38
N ALA A 15 14.88 -19.26 -12.87
CA ALA A 15 13.77 -19.05 -13.79
C ALA A 15 12.78 -18.10 -13.13
N TRP A 16 12.50 -16.98 -13.81
CA TRP A 16 11.56 -15.97 -13.31
C TRP A 16 10.17 -16.59 -13.18
N GLN A 17 9.59 -16.48 -11.97
CA GLN A 17 8.23 -16.95 -11.69
C GLN A 17 7.28 -15.76 -11.70
N PRO A 18 6.15 -15.84 -12.43
CA PRO A 18 5.12 -14.83 -12.37
C PRO A 18 4.69 -14.59 -10.93
N ALA A 19 4.75 -13.36 -10.47
CA ALA A 19 4.33 -12.99 -9.15
C ALA A 19 3.61 -11.64 -9.23
N GLY A 20 2.52 -11.52 -8.49
CA GLY A 20 1.77 -10.28 -8.42
C GLY A 20 1.38 -9.96 -6.98
N PHE A 21 0.68 -8.87 -6.85
CA PHE A 21 0.03 -8.45 -5.61
C PHE A 21 -1.18 -7.59 -5.94
N VAL A 22 -2.07 -7.42 -4.97
CA VAL A 22 -3.22 -6.53 -5.07
C VAL A 22 -3.16 -5.49 -3.97
N ALA A 23 -3.80 -4.35 -4.18
CA ALA A 23 -3.83 -3.26 -3.21
C ALA A 23 -5.23 -2.65 -3.12
N LEU A 24 -5.64 -2.31 -1.89
CA LEU A 24 -6.83 -1.52 -1.60
C LEU A 24 -6.60 -0.72 -0.32
N GLY A 25 -7.24 0.43 -0.21
CA GLY A 25 -7.37 1.23 1.00
C GLY A 25 -8.84 1.51 1.27
N ASP A 26 -9.15 2.11 2.42
CA ASP A 26 -10.47 2.67 2.72
C ASP A 26 -11.59 1.63 2.68
N TRP A 27 -11.40 0.49 3.34
CA TRP A 27 -12.19 -0.70 3.06
C TRP A 27 -13.06 -1.23 4.20
N GLY A 28 -12.68 -1.13 5.45
CA GLY A 28 -13.30 -1.86 6.56
C GLY A 28 -14.62 -1.30 7.06
N ARG A 29 -15.74 -1.64 6.43
CA ARG A 29 -17.10 -1.22 6.77
C ARG A 29 -18.02 -2.39 7.16
N ARG A 30 -17.49 -3.31 8.01
CA ARG A 30 -18.24 -4.46 8.57
C ARG A 30 -18.91 -5.34 7.52
N GLY A 31 -18.26 -5.50 6.36
CA GLY A 31 -18.78 -6.34 5.29
C GLY A 31 -20.02 -5.78 4.61
N ASP A 32 -20.16 -4.47 4.55
CA ASP A 32 -21.26 -3.84 3.82
C ASP A 32 -21.29 -4.31 2.35
N PRO A 33 -22.39 -4.08 1.61
CA PRO A 33 -22.54 -4.59 0.25
C PRO A 33 -21.42 -4.16 -0.70
N VAL A 34 -20.90 -2.94 -0.56
CA VAL A 34 -19.83 -2.43 -1.42
C VAL A 34 -18.49 -3.08 -1.08
N GLN A 35 -18.12 -3.10 0.21
CA GLN A 35 -16.91 -3.81 0.65
C GLN A 35 -16.93 -5.28 0.22
N SER A 36 -18.06 -5.95 0.42
CA SER A 36 -18.24 -7.36 0.03
C SER A 36 -18.13 -7.58 -1.48
N ALA A 37 -18.62 -6.65 -2.29
CA ALA A 37 -18.47 -6.70 -3.76
C ALA A 37 -17.00 -6.54 -4.15
N VAL A 38 -16.31 -5.54 -3.62
CA VAL A 38 -14.87 -5.31 -3.86
C VAL A 38 -14.05 -6.51 -3.40
N ALA A 39 -14.37 -7.13 -2.26
CA ALA A 39 -13.65 -8.31 -1.77
C ALA A 39 -13.73 -9.49 -2.74
N ARG A 40 -14.88 -9.72 -3.37
CA ARG A 40 -15.04 -10.76 -4.41
C ARG A 40 -14.23 -10.45 -5.66
N GLY A 41 -14.27 -9.19 -6.14
CA GLY A 41 -13.47 -8.73 -7.27
C GLY A 41 -11.97 -8.83 -6.98
N LEU A 42 -11.55 -8.39 -5.78
CA LEU A 42 -10.16 -8.47 -5.31
C LEU A 42 -9.65 -9.93 -5.34
N ALA A 43 -10.46 -10.88 -4.88
CA ALA A 43 -10.13 -12.30 -4.91
C ALA A 43 -9.92 -12.83 -6.33
N ALA A 44 -10.79 -12.44 -7.28
CA ALA A 44 -10.64 -12.79 -8.69
C ALA A 44 -9.36 -12.18 -9.28
N GLY A 45 -9.12 -10.88 -9.04
CA GLY A 45 -7.91 -10.19 -9.48
C GLY A 45 -6.63 -10.81 -8.87
N ALA A 46 -6.67 -11.14 -7.58
CA ALA A 46 -5.54 -11.79 -6.90
C ALA A 46 -5.15 -13.13 -7.55
N ARG A 47 -6.14 -13.96 -7.89
CA ARG A 47 -5.89 -15.22 -8.61
C ARG A 47 -5.29 -14.97 -10.00
N GLU A 48 -5.85 -14.01 -10.74
CA GLU A 48 -5.39 -13.70 -12.09
C GLU A 48 -3.94 -13.24 -12.12
N VAL A 49 -3.52 -12.39 -11.17
CA VAL A 49 -2.12 -11.90 -11.12
C VAL A 49 -1.18 -12.84 -10.36
N ALA A 50 -1.65 -13.98 -9.88
CA ALA A 50 -0.90 -14.89 -8.99
C ALA A 50 -0.37 -14.14 -7.75
N SER A 51 -1.26 -13.45 -7.06
CA SER A 51 -0.94 -12.58 -5.93
C SER A 51 -0.22 -13.34 -4.81
N ARG A 52 0.87 -12.77 -4.32
CA ARG A 52 1.64 -13.30 -3.20
C ARG A 52 1.31 -12.60 -1.89
N PHE A 53 0.75 -11.39 -1.97
CA PHE A 53 0.35 -10.59 -0.82
C PHE A 53 -0.68 -9.55 -1.22
N VAL A 54 -1.30 -8.95 -0.21
CA VAL A 54 -2.21 -7.80 -0.34
C VAL A 54 -1.56 -6.59 0.34
N ILE A 55 -1.72 -5.40 -0.24
CA ILE A 55 -1.44 -4.11 0.38
C ILE A 55 -2.75 -3.53 0.89
N ALA A 56 -2.83 -3.23 2.20
CA ALA A 56 -3.89 -2.44 2.81
C ALA A 56 -3.37 -1.01 3.03
N ALA A 57 -3.83 -0.07 2.20
CA ALA A 57 -3.27 1.28 2.12
C ALA A 57 -3.89 2.27 3.11
N GLY A 58 -4.22 1.82 4.32
CA GLY A 58 -4.78 2.63 5.40
C GLY A 58 -6.30 2.75 5.38
N ASP A 59 -6.84 3.40 6.41
CA ASP A 59 -8.25 3.45 6.73
C ASP A 59 -8.86 2.05 6.71
N ASN A 60 -8.23 1.19 7.54
CA ASN A 60 -8.52 -0.22 7.56
C ASN A 60 -9.87 -0.51 8.23
N PHE A 61 -10.35 0.40 9.10
CA PHE A 61 -11.58 0.21 9.88
C PHE A 61 -12.36 1.51 10.06
N TYR A 62 -13.54 1.59 9.45
CA TYR A 62 -14.46 2.71 9.57
C TYR A 62 -15.54 2.50 10.62
N PRO A 63 -16.06 3.58 11.30
CA PRO A 63 -15.64 4.97 11.08
C PRO A 63 -14.40 5.40 11.87
N GLY A 64 -13.83 4.58 12.74
CA GLY A 64 -12.82 5.03 13.67
C GLY A 64 -11.87 3.96 14.21
N GLY A 65 -11.26 3.17 13.34
CA GLY A 65 -10.25 2.18 13.74
C GLY A 65 -10.83 1.03 14.59
N VAL A 66 -9.95 0.34 15.30
CA VAL A 66 -10.29 -0.72 16.27
C VAL A 66 -9.84 -0.30 17.66
N ALA A 67 -10.59 -0.74 18.69
CA ALA A 67 -10.27 -0.42 20.09
C ALA A 67 -9.20 -1.35 20.70
N SER A 68 -9.06 -2.57 20.18
CA SER A 68 -8.11 -3.58 20.69
C SER A 68 -7.94 -4.71 19.69
N ILE A 69 -7.02 -5.64 19.96
CA ILE A 69 -6.87 -6.90 19.20
C ILE A 69 -8.08 -7.83 19.29
N ARG A 70 -9.02 -7.58 20.22
CA ARG A 70 -10.26 -8.34 20.42
C ARG A 70 -11.49 -7.62 19.91
N ASP A 71 -11.32 -6.46 19.26
CA ASP A 71 -12.43 -5.71 18.70
C ASP A 71 -13.18 -6.58 17.67
N PRO A 72 -14.53 -6.71 17.78
CA PRO A 72 -15.33 -7.44 16.79
C PRO A 72 -15.14 -6.97 15.35
N HIS A 73 -14.69 -5.73 15.18
CA HIS A 73 -14.44 -5.14 13.85
C HIS A 73 -13.40 -5.93 13.05
N TRP A 74 -12.43 -6.57 13.71
CA TRP A 74 -11.51 -7.49 13.04
C TRP A 74 -12.23 -8.61 12.30
N LYS A 75 -13.18 -9.26 12.98
CA LYS A 75 -13.99 -10.31 12.36
C LYS A 75 -14.89 -9.73 11.30
N ASP A 76 -15.65 -8.68 11.63
CA ASP A 76 -16.73 -8.17 10.80
C ASP A 76 -16.23 -7.50 9.51
N SER A 77 -15.04 -6.88 9.52
CA SER A 77 -14.49 -6.17 8.37
C SER A 77 -13.35 -6.89 7.67
N PHE A 78 -12.63 -7.78 8.35
CA PHE A 78 -11.44 -8.42 7.78
C PHE A 78 -11.57 -9.93 7.67
N GLU A 79 -11.65 -10.65 8.80
CA GLU A 79 -11.53 -12.11 8.80
C GLU A 79 -12.72 -12.78 8.11
N ALA A 80 -13.96 -12.27 8.29
CA ALA A 80 -15.16 -12.83 7.69
C ALA A 80 -15.48 -12.31 6.28
N VAL A 81 -14.84 -11.22 5.85
CA VAL A 81 -15.08 -10.62 4.53
C VAL A 81 -14.13 -11.19 3.47
N TYR A 82 -12.84 -11.23 3.78
CA TYR A 82 -11.81 -11.67 2.84
C TYR A 82 -11.47 -13.15 3.02
N VAL A 83 -12.48 -14.01 2.91
CA VAL A 83 -12.38 -15.46 3.17
C VAL A 83 -11.87 -16.28 1.99
N ASP A 84 -11.87 -15.71 0.77
CA ASP A 84 -11.45 -16.43 -0.43
C ASP A 84 -10.00 -16.95 -0.31
N PRO A 85 -9.73 -18.20 -0.74
CA PRO A 85 -8.38 -18.78 -0.69
C PRO A 85 -7.30 -17.90 -1.35
N GLY A 86 -7.61 -17.17 -2.42
CA GLY A 86 -6.68 -16.25 -3.08
C GLY A 86 -6.27 -15.05 -2.22
N LEU A 87 -6.96 -14.79 -1.11
CA LEU A 87 -6.70 -13.69 -0.18
C LEU A 87 -6.15 -14.19 1.17
N GLN A 88 -5.91 -15.51 1.32
CA GLN A 88 -5.27 -16.09 2.51
C GLN A 88 -3.73 -15.95 2.45
N THR A 89 -3.26 -14.84 1.93
CA THR A 89 -1.86 -14.44 1.81
C THR A 89 -1.54 -13.33 2.83
N PRO A 90 -0.26 -12.96 3.05
CA PRO A 90 0.09 -11.83 3.90
C PRO A 90 -0.57 -10.52 3.42
N TRP A 91 -1.08 -9.74 4.37
CA TRP A 91 -1.62 -8.38 4.17
C TRP A 91 -0.70 -7.37 4.83
N TYR A 92 0.06 -6.63 4.04
CA TYR A 92 0.93 -5.56 4.52
C TYR A 92 0.13 -4.27 4.62
N ALA A 93 -0.05 -3.79 5.85
CA ALA A 93 -0.98 -2.71 6.14
C ALA A 93 -0.26 -1.41 6.55
N ALA A 94 -0.73 -0.29 6.01
CA ALA A 94 -0.48 1.05 6.50
C ALA A 94 -1.61 1.50 7.44
N LEU A 95 -1.36 2.51 8.27
CA LEU A 95 -2.38 3.22 9.02
C LEU A 95 -2.93 4.38 8.20
N GLY A 96 -4.24 4.66 8.35
CA GLY A 96 -4.89 5.86 7.86
C GLY A 96 -5.42 6.73 8.99
N ASN A 97 -5.92 7.91 8.67
CA ASN A 97 -6.40 8.88 9.66
C ASN A 97 -7.65 8.39 10.43
N HIS A 98 -8.50 7.56 9.82
CA HIS A 98 -9.59 6.91 10.54
C HIS A 98 -9.11 5.87 11.55
N ASP A 99 -7.99 5.19 11.29
CA ASP A 99 -7.42 4.22 12.21
C ASP A 99 -6.92 4.88 13.52
N TYR A 100 -6.53 6.15 13.45
CA TYR A 100 -6.09 6.96 14.60
C TYR A 100 -7.22 7.38 15.53
N ARG A 101 -8.48 7.30 15.10
CA ARG A 101 -9.64 7.49 16.00
C ARG A 101 -9.85 6.33 16.96
N GLY A 102 -9.25 5.18 16.69
CA GLY A 102 -9.22 4.01 17.56
C GLY A 102 -7.88 3.87 18.28
N ALA A 103 -7.41 2.63 18.36
CA ALA A 103 -6.10 2.29 18.91
C ALA A 103 -5.15 1.78 17.81
N PRO A 104 -4.36 2.63 17.16
CA PRO A 104 -3.45 2.21 16.07
C PRO A 104 -2.50 1.10 16.49
N GLN A 105 -2.07 1.11 17.77
CA GLN A 105 -1.21 0.07 18.34
C GLN A 105 -1.88 -1.31 18.38
N ALA A 106 -3.22 -1.37 18.41
CA ALA A 106 -3.94 -2.64 18.30
C ALA A 106 -3.76 -3.27 16.91
N GLN A 107 -3.63 -2.47 15.86
CA GLN A 107 -3.38 -2.97 14.50
C GLN A 107 -1.96 -3.54 14.38
N VAL A 108 -0.97 -2.88 15.00
CA VAL A 108 0.39 -3.40 15.10
C VAL A 108 0.39 -4.74 15.87
N ALA A 109 -0.23 -4.77 17.04
CA ALA A 109 -0.30 -5.96 17.89
C ALA A 109 -1.07 -7.13 17.25
N TYR A 110 -2.03 -6.85 16.36
CA TYR A 110 -2.80 -7.88 15.66
C TYR A 110 -1.93 -8.77 14.74
N THR A 111 -0.75 -8.29 14.35
CA THR A 111 0.25 -9.10 13.63
C THR A 111 0.60 -10.40 14.37
N GLY A 112 0.58 -10.41 15.69
CA GLY A 112 0.78 -11.61 16.50
C GLY A 112 -0.44 -12.52 16.60
N HIS A 113 -1.62 -12.08 16.19
CA HIS A 113 -2.88 -12.82 16.24
C HIS A 113 -3.29 -13.43 14.91
N SER A 114 -3.15 -12.66 13.83
CA SER A 114 -3.57 -13.10 12.51
C SER A 114 -2.43 -13.76 11.73
N ARG A 115 -2.74 -14.84 11.02
CA ARG A 115 -1.79 -15.45 10.07
C ARG A 115 -1.57 -14.61 8.82
N ARG A 116 -2.47 -13.67 8.54
CA ARG A 116 -2.45 -12.83 7.33
C ARG A 116 -1.97 -11.42 7.60
N TRP A 117 -2.42 -10.78 8.69
CA TRP A 117 -2.11 -9.39 9.00
C TRP A 117 -0.62 -9.19 9.29
N ARG A 118 0.00 -8.23 8.60
CA ARG A 118 1.42 -7.90 8.73
C ARG A 118 1.60 -6.40 8.88
N MET A 119 1.72 -5.95 10.12
CA MET A 119 2.04 -4.58 10.50
C MET A 119 3.00 -4.64 11.71
N PRO A 120 4.29 -4.93 11.48
CA PRO A 120 5.25 -5.09 12.58
C PRO A 120 5.59 -3.79 13.31
N GLY A 121 5.16 -2.65 12.75
CA GLY A 121 5.31 -1.31 13.28
C GLY A 121 4.44 -0.35 12.47
N ARG A 122 4.43 0.93 12.83
CA ARG A 122 3.70 1.96 12.08
C ARG A 122 4.35 2.23 10.72
N TYR A 123 5.67 2.15 10.66
CA TYR A 123 6.43 2.16 9.41
C TYR A 123 7.44 1.01 9.40
N TYR A 124 7.64 0.38 8.27
CA TYR A 124 8.47 -0.80 8.16
C TYR A 124 8.80 -1.14 6.70
N LYS A 125 9.78 -2.02 6.54
CA LYS A 125 10.13 -2.62 5.24
C LYS A 125 9.78 -4.12 5.23
N ALA A 126 9.13 -4.57 4.16
CA ALA A 126 9.01 -5.98 3.83
C ALA A 126 9.91 -6.28 2.63
N SER A 127 10.92 -7.14 2.82
CA SER A 127 11.82 -7.54 1.73
C SER A 127 11.15 -8.54 0.80
N GLY A 128 11.60 -8.61 -0.43
CA GLY A 128 11.08 -9.53 -1.43
C GLY A 128 11.10 -10.99 -1.03
N ALA A 129 12.10 -11.41 -0.26
CA ALA A 129 12.15 -12.76 0.29
C ALA A 129 10.99 -13.04 1.26
N VAL A 130 10.56 -12.02 2.04
CA VAL A 130 9.47 -12.14 3.02
C VAL A 130 8.11 -12.08 2.35
N CYS A 131 7.94 -11.20 1.35
CA CYS A 131 6.66 -11.08 0.64
C CYS A 131 6.52 -12.05 -0.56
N GLY A 132 7.46 -12.95 -0.78
CA GLY A 132 7.38 -13.96 -1.84
C GLY A 132 7.61 -13.42 -3.26
N VAL A 133 8.18 -12.21 -3.39
CA VAL A 133 8.52 -11.54 -4.65
C VAL A 133 9.96 -11.06 -4.56
N PRO A 134 10.96 -11.91 -4.80
CA PRO A 134 12.38 -11.68 -4.45
C PRO A 134 12.99 -10.36 -4.95
N ASP A 135 12.51 -9.85 -6.07
CA ASP A 135 13.05 -8.65 -6.70
C ASP A 135 12.36 -7.35 -6.23
N LEU A 136 11.47 -7.43 -5.23
CA LEU A 136 10.67 -6.30 -4.73
C LEU A 136 11.01 -5.99 -3.27
N ASP A 137 11.27 -4.73 -2.96
CA ASP A 137 11.21 -4.19 -1.60
C ASP A 137 9.98 -3.30 -1.44
N LEU A 138 9.19 -3.58 -0.42
CA LEU A 138 8.00 -2.82 -0.02
C LEU A 138 8.34 -1.99 1.23
N PHE A 139 8.13 -0.68 1.16
CA PHE A 139 8.30 0.25 2.27
C PHE A 139 6.94 0.81 2.63
N VAL A 140 6.51 0.59 3.86
CA VAL A 140 5.25 1.12 4.39
C VAL A 140 5.56 2.26 5.33
N ILE A 141 4.90 3.41 5.14
CA ILE A 141 5.04 4.62 5.93
C ILE A 141 3.72 5.03 6.56
N ASP A 142 3.79 5.68 7.70
CA ASP A 142 2.66 6.24 8.43
C ASP A 142 2.51 7.72 8.11
N THR A 143 1.68 8.05 7.16
CA THR A 143 1.55 9.43 6.68
C THR A 143 0.67 10.31 7.56
N SER A 144 -0.16 9.75 8.46
CA SER A 144 -1.07 10.55 9.30
C SER A 144 -0.32 11.53 10.20
N PRO A 145 0.75 11.13 10.91
CA PRO A 145 1.57 12.08 11.66
C PRO A 145 2.32 13.09 10.78
N LEU A 146 2.69 12.70 9.56
CA LEU A 146 3.44 13.58 8.65
C LEU A 146 2.60 14.75 8.15
N VAL A 147 1.30 14.51 7.89
CA VAL A 147 0.37 15.52 7.35
C VAL A 147 -0.47 16.19 8.43
N ASP A 148 -0.29 15.80 9.70
CA ASP A 148 -1.07 16.27 10.86
C ASP A 148 -2.59 16.01 10.70
N ASP A 149 -2.94 14.94 9.97
CA ASP A 149 -4.32 14.47 9.81
C ASP A 149 -4.56 13.21 10.64
N LEU A 150 -4.73 13.40 11.93
CA LEU A 150 -5.09 12.32 12.85
C LEU A 150 -6.61 12.21 13.04
N ASN A 151 -7.36 13.16 12.47
CA ASN A 151 -8.83 13.23 12.51
C ASN A 151 -9.39 12.98 13.94
N LEU A 152 -8.62 13.42 14.94
CA LEU A 152 -8.98 13.30 16.33
C LEU A 152 -10.12 14.29 16.66
N ASP A 153 -11.08 13.86 17.48
CA ASP A 153 -12.06 14.76 18.10
C ASP A 153 -11.31 15.92 18.77
N GLU A 154 -11.82 17.15 18.63
CA GLU A 154 -11.22 18.37 19.20
C GLU A 154 -10.88 18.23 20.69
N ARG A 155 -11.68 17.47 21.46
CA ARG A 155 -11.42 17.17 22.87
C ARG A 155 -10.18 16.28 23.04
N VAL A 156 -10.01 15.30 22.17
CA VAL A 156 -8.83 14.42 22.18
C VAL A 156 -7.61 15.16 21.71
N GLN A 157 -7.74 16.05 20.71
CA GLN A 157 -6.67 16.97 20.28
C GLN A 157 -6.23 17.88 21.43
N GLN A 158 -7.17 18.38 22.25
CA GLN A 158 -6.83 19.19 23.42
C GLN A 158 -6.14 18.40 24.55
N LEU A 159 -6.52 17.14 24.75
CA LEU A 159 -5.86 16.26 25.72
C LEU A 159 -4.48 15.77 25.25
N CYS A 160 -4.30 15.62 23.95
CA CYS A 160 -3.05 15.20 23.31
C CYS A 160 -2.16 16.39 22.91
N ARG A 161 -2.27 17.55 23.55
CA ARG A 161 -1.44 18.75 23.31
C ARG A 161 0.04 18.58 23.63
N GLY A 162 0.57 17.43 23.36
CA GLY A 162 2.00 17.19 23.32
C GLY A 162 2.31 16.43 22.06
N HIS A 163 2.37 17.10 20.95
CA HIS A 163 2.78 16.68 19.60
C HIS A 163 3.70 15.45 19.49
N TRP A 164 3.41 14.37 20.25
CA TRP A 164 4.24 13.16 20.27
C TRP A 164 4.35 12.53 18.87
N TRP A 165 3.31 12.63 18.06
CA TRP A 165 3.32 12.15 16.68
C TRP A 165 4.22 13.01 15.77
N GLN A 166 4.31 14.33 15.99
CA GLN A 166 5.24 15.19 15.26
C GLN A 166 6.70 14.88 15.61
N ALA A 167 6.97 14.51 16.86
CA ALA A 167 8.30 14.07 17.27
C ALA A 167 8.75 12.77 16.57
N GLU A 168 7.79 11.99 16.03
CA GLU A 168 8.09 10.77 15.30
C GLU A 168 8.19 10.96 13.77
N ALA A 169 7.78 12.11 13.25
CA ALA A 169 7.85 12.41 11.82
C ALA A 169 9.32 12.47 11.31
N GLU A 170 10.22 13.07 12.07
CA GLU A 170 11.64 13.14 11.68
C GLU A 170 12.34 11.77 11.70
N PRO A 171 12.20 10.95 12.76
CA PRO A 171 12.72 9.59 12.76
C PRO A 171 12.21 8.74 11.61
N GLU A 172 10.93 8.87 11.24
CA GLU A 172 10.34 8.11 10.13
C GLU A 172 10.93 8.51 8.78
N ILE A 173 11.06 9.81 8.50
CA ILE A 173 11.68 10.30 7.25
C ILE A 173 13.15 9.89 7.17
N ALA A 174 13.88 9.97 8.29
CA ALA A 174 15.26 9.50 8.36
C ALA A 174 15.35 7.98 8.09
N TRP A 175 14.46 7.20 8.71
CA TRP A 175 14.37 5.77 8.47
C TRP A 175 14.05 5.45 6.99
N LEU A 176 13.08 6.15 6.38
CA LEU A 176 12.70 5.92 4.98
C LEU A 176 13.91 6.17 4.05
N ARG A 177 14.60 7.30 4.24
CA ARG A 177 15.83 7.63 3.50
C ARG A 177 16.86 6.51 3.59
N ASP A 178 17.16 6.10 4.82
CA ASP A 178 18.15 5.07 5.10
C ASP A 178 17.75 3.70 4.58
N ALA A 179 16.46 3.33 4.69
CA ALA A 179 15.94 2.07 4.21
C ALA A 179 15.96 2.00 2.66
N LEU A 180 15.60 3.09 1.98
CA LEU A 180 15.69 3.22 0.53
C LEU A 180 17.14 3.17 0.04
N ALA A 181 18.05 3.89 0.72
CA ALA A 181 19.48 3.92 0.37
C ALA A 181 20.14 2.53 0.48
N ARG A 182 19.74 1.72 1.47
CA ARG A 182 20.24 0.36 1.64
C ARG A 182 19.59 -0.67 0.73
N SER A 183 18.47 -0.33 0.08
CA SER A 183 17.77 -1.26 -0.80
C SER A 183 18.51 -1.46 -2.10
N ARG A 184 18.77 -2.72 -2.44
CA ARG A 184 19.32 -3.17 -3.72
C ARG A 184 18.28 -3.87 -4.59
N ALA A 185 17.01 -3.88 -4.16
CA ALA A 185 15.94 -4.49 -4.93
C ALA A 185 15.75 -3.73 -6.26
N PRO A 186 15.59 -4.44 -7.38
CA PRO A 186 15.27 -3.85 -8.66
C PRO A 186 13.97 -3.05 -8.65
N TRP A 187 13.02 -3.48 -7.82
CA TRP A 187 11.71 -2.85 -7.64
C TRP A 187 11.56 -2.34 -6.23
N LYS A 188 11.23 -1.06 -6.10
CA LYS A 188 10.94 -0.40 -4.83
C LYS A 188 9.56 0.21 -4.90
N ILE A 189 8.69 -0.17 -3.97
CA ILE A 189 7.34 0.39 -3.83
C ILE A 189 7.23 0.99 -2.44
N VAL A 190 6.72 2.22 -2.37
CA VAL A 190 6.39 2.87 -1.10
C VAL A 190 4.88 2.92 -0.97
N VAL A 191 4.38 2.62 0.21
CA VAL A 191 2.95 2.65 0.55
C VAL A 191 2.75 3.63 1.70
N GLY A 192 1.82 4.55 1.53
CA GLY A 192 1.30 5.41 2.59
C GLY A 192 -0.20 5.53 2.44
N HIS A 193 -0.87 6.19 3.38
CA HIS A 193 -2.30 6.38 3.27
C HIS A 193 -2.65 7.65 2.49
N HIS A 194 -2.07 8.80 2.87
CA HIS A 194 -2.38 10.08 2.24
C HIS A 194 -1.72 10.21 0.87
N PRO A 195 -2.40 10.84 -0.10
CA PRO A 195 -1.82 11.12 -1.41
C PRO A 195 -0.68 12.14 -1.32
N ILE A 196 0.32 12.01 -2.18
CA ILE A 196 1.28 13.07 -2.45
C ILE A 196 0.67 14.05 -3.45
N TYR A 197 0.07 13.51 -4.53
CA TYR A 197 -0.70 14.25 -5.54
C TYR A 197 -2.10 13.66 -5.65
N SER A 198 -3.12 14.52 -5.74
CA SER A 198 -4.51 14.06 -5.70
C SER A 198 -5.45 14.92 -6.55
N GLY A 199 -6.27 14.24 -7.34
CA GLY A 199 -7.41 14.83 -8.05
C GLY A 199 -8.68 14.99 -7.19
N ALA A 200 -8.68 14.49 -5.93
CA ALA A 200 -9.82 14.54 -5.01
C ALA A 200 -9.61 15.53 -3.87
N HIS A 201 -8.80 15.19 -2.87
CA HIS A 201 -8.56 16.05 -1.69
C HIS A 201 -7.50 17.12 -1.90
N GLY A 202 -6.77 17.06 -3.03
CA GLY A 202 -5.69 17.99 -3.35
C GLY A 202 -4.31 17.45 -2.96
N ASP A 203 -3.29 18.12 -3.49
CA ASP A 203 -1.89 17.75 -3.27
C ASP A 203 -1.49 17.99 -1.81
N SER A 204 -0.64 17.15 -1.25
CA SER A 204 -0.07 17.31 0.10
C SER A 204 1.27 18.07 0.05
N PRO A 205 1.34 19.36 0.42
CA PRO A 205 2.59 20.12 0.37
C PRO A 205 3.70 19.50 1.21
N VAL A 206 3.36 18.93 2.36
CA VAL A 206 4.35 18.32 3.26
C VAL A 206 4.94 17.04 2.69
N LEU A 207 4.11 16.18 2.07
CA LEU A 207 4.61 14.96 1.44
C LEU A 207 5.37 15.26 0.15
N ILE A 208 4.97 16.29 -0.60
CA ILE A 208 5.73 16.79 -1.77
C ILE A 208 7.11 17.28 -1.33
N ALA A 209 7.20 18.00 -0.22
CA ALA A 209 8.48 18.54 0.25
C ALA A 209 9.40 17.47 0.87
N ARG A 210 8.84 16.45 1.53
CA ARG A 210 9.60 15.54 2.40
C ARG A 210 9.74 14.13 1.86
N VAL A 211 8.72 13.61 1.17
CA VAL A 211 8.66 12.21 0.70
C VAL A 211 8.99 12.14 -0.79
N ALA A 212 8.34 12.93 -1.65
CA ALA A 212 8.52 12.84 -3.10
C ALA A 212 9.99 12.93 -3.55
N PRO A 213 10.86 13.81 -2.98
CA PRO A 213 12.28 13.86 -3.35
C PRO A 213 13.04 12.56 -3.03
N LEU A 214 12.66 11.86 -1.96
CA LEU A 214 13.26 10.56 -1.62
C LEU A 214 12.85 9.48 -2.62
N LEU A 215 11.57 9.48 -3.04
CA LEU A 215 11.09 8.52 -4.04
C LEU A 215 11.86 8.66 -5.36
N GLU A 216 12.04 9.90 -5.82
CA GLU A 216 12.81 10.21 -7.04
C GLU A 216 14.28 9.83 -6.88
N ALA A 217 14.94 10.29 -5.81
CA ALA A 217 16.39 10.12 -5.60
C ALA A 217 16.80 8.64 -5.49
N PHE A 218 15.94 7.79 -4.95
CA PHE A 218 16.23 6.37 -4.74
C PHE A 218 15.57 5.44 -5.75
N GLY A 219 14.99 6.00 -6.83
CA GLY A 219 14.42 5.23 -7.92
C GLY A 219 13.24 4.36 -7.50
N VAL A 220 12.33 4.89 -6.69
CA VAL A 220 11.05 4.24 -6.37
C VAL A 220 10.17 4.26 -7.61
N GLN A 221 9.62 3.11 -8.00
CA GLN A 221 8.77 3.01 -9.18
C GLN A 221 7.34 3.45 -8.91
N ALA A 222 6.79 3.10 -7.74
CA ALA A 222 5.42 3.45 -7.42
C ALA A 222 5.25 3.86 -5.96
N TYR A 223 4.40 4.87 -5.74
CA TYR A 223 3.81 5.22 -4.47
C TYR A 223 2.33 4.82 -4.51
N ILE A 224 1.91 3.89 -3.62
CA ILE A 224 0.54 3.39 -3.55
C ILE A 224 -0.13 3.99 -2.31
N HIS A 225 -1.36 4.49 -2.47
CA HIS A 225 -2.07 5.15 -1.37
C HIS A 225 -3.59 4.90 -1.42
N GLY A 226 -4.26 5.28 -0.34
CA GLY A 226 -5.70 5.36 -0.18
C GLY A 226 -6.17 6.80 -0.02
N HIS A 227 -6.97 7.06 1.02
CA HIS A 227 -7.52 8.33 1.46
C HIS A 227 -8.54 8.95 0.49
N ASP A 228 -8.19 9.09 -0.77
CA ASP A 228 -9.12 9.43 -1.83
C ASP A 228 -9.98 8.19 -2.15
N HIS A 229 -11.30 8.29 -1.99
CA HIS A 229 -12.20 7.17 -2.26
C HIS A 229 -12.42 7.00 -3.75
N ASP A 230 -11.32 6.74 -4.47
CA ASP A 230 -11.32 6.61 -5.93
C ASP A 230 -10.14 5.76 -6.43
N LEU A 231 -10.01 5.68 -7.74
CA LEU A 231 -8.91 5.03 -8.43
C LEU A 231 -8.20 6.06 -9.29
N GLN A 232 -6.91 6.30 -9.03
CA GLN A 232 -6.11 7.24 -9.82
C GLN A 232 -4.77 6.62 -10.23
N HIS A 233 -4.28 7.01 -11.39
CA HIS A 233 -2.89 6.87 -11.80
C HIS A 233 -2.38 8.24 -12.24
N ILE A 234 -1.44 8.77 -11.48
CA ILE A 234 -0.78 10.05 -11.73
C ILE A 234 0.70 9.77 -11.90
N ARG A 235 1.35 10.34 -12.92
CA ARG A 235 2.80 10.27 -13.08
C ARG A 235 3.42 11.65 -12.90
N ARG A 236 4.40 11.74 -12.01
CA ARG A 236 5.24 12.90 -11.79
C ARG A 236 6.70 12.46 -11.80
N GLY A 237 7.52 13.11 -12.60
CA GLY A 237 8.91 12.71 -12.76
C GLY A 237 9.06 11.24 -13.14
N SER A 238 9.86 10.50 -12.40
CA SER A 238 10.08 9.06 -12.60
C SER A 238 9.12 8.16 -11.82
N VAL A 239 8.29 8.71 -10.93
CA VAL A 239 7.43 7.96 -10.00
C VAL A 239 6.00 7.90 -10.51
N ASP A 240 5.37 6.73 -10.37
CA ASP A 240 3.95 6.50 -10.61
C ASP A 240 3.21 6.51 -9.27
N TYR A 241 2.22 7.40 -9.11
CA TYR A 241 1.38 7.57 -7.92
C TYR A 241 0.04 6.90 -8.19
N ILE A 242 -0.30 5.88 -7.38
CA ILE A 242 -1.44 5.01 -7.60
C ILE A 242 -2.39 5.11 -6.41
N CYS A 243 -3.56 5.73 -6.62
CA CYS A 243 -4.64 5.68 -5.66
C CYS A 243 -5.43 4.38 -5.84
N SER A 244 -5.63 3.67 -4.75
CA SER A 244 -6.48 2.50 -4.64
C SER A 244 -7.34 2.58 -3.37
N GLY A 245 -7.94 3.75 -3.13
CA GLY A 245 -8.69 4.06 -1.91
C GLY A 245 -10.19 3.82 -2.02
N ALA A 246 -10.64 3.07 -3.03
CA ALA A 246 -12.05 2.81 -3.27
C ALA A 246 -12.50 1.42 -2.76
N GLY A 247 -11.89 0.91 -1.69
CA GLY A 247 -12.13 -0.44 -1.16
C GLY A 247 -13.52 -0.69 -0.61
N SER A 248 -14.29 0.36 -0.32
CA SER A 248 -15.67 0.25 0.18
C SER A 248 -16.59 1.39 -0.25
N GLN A 249 -16.06 2.40 -0.94
CA GLN A 249 -16.84 3.57 -1.36
C GLN A 249 -16.21 4.20 -2.60
N GLY A 250 -17.02 4.83 -3.47
CA GLY A 250 -16.58 5.70 -4.56
C GLY A 250 -16.74 7.17 -4.19
N GLY A 251 -15.86 8.04 -4.67
CA GLY A 251 -15.86 9.47 -4.43
C GLY A 251 -15.80 10.29 -5.72
N ARG A 252 -15.65 11.61 -5.59
CA ARG A 252 -15.45 12.52 -6.72
C ARG A 252 -13.96 12.72 -6.97
N VAL A 253 -13.57 12.65 -8.23
CA VAL A 253 -12.18 12.86 -8.65
C VAL A 253 -12.15 13.65 -9.96
N ARG A 254 -11.10 14.41 -10.17
CA ARG A 254 -10.84 15.15 -11.42
C ARG A 254 -9.40 14.92 -11.88
N ALA A 255 -9.16 15.07 -13.16
CA ALA A 255 -7.81 15.05 -13.68
C ALA A 255 -7.03 16.29 -13.22
N ILE A 256 -5.77 16.08 -12.86
CA ILE A 256 -4.77 17.11 -12.55
C ILE A 256 -3.55 16.90 -13.47
N PRO A 257 -2.59 17.84 -13.54
CA PRO A 257 -1.38 17.61 -14.33
C PRO A 257 -0.70 16.27 -13.97
N GLY A 258 -0.38 15.47 -14.98
CA GLY A 258 0.21 14.13 -14.82
C GLY A 258 -0.78 12.99 -14.68
N THR A 259 -2.09 13.25 -14.56
CA THR A 259 -3.11 12.19 -14.52
C THR A 259 -3.10 11.36 -15.81
N ARG A 260 -2.99 10.05 -15.66
CA ARG A 260 -3.11 9.03 -16.70
C ARG A 260 -4.50 8.39 -16.70
N PHE A 261 -5.08 8.28 -15.51
CA PHE A 261 -6.42 7.76 -15.27
C PHE A 261 -6.96 8.29 -13.96
N CYS A 262 -8.26 8.55 -13.86
CA CYS A 262 -8.97 8.77 -12.62
C CYS A 262 -10.44 8.39 -12.77
N LEU A 263 -11.00 7.71 -11.75
CA LEU A 263 -12.41 7.29 -11.73
C LEU A 263 -12.92 7.10 -10.30
N GLY A 264 -14.01 7.77 -9.97
CA GLY A 264 -14.62 7.78 -8.64
C GLY A 264 -15.63 6.66 -8.42
N GLN A 265 -15.21 5.40 -8.53
CA GLN A 265 -16.06 4.24 -8.25
C GLN A 265 -15.35 3.22 -7.36
N PRO A 266 -16.10 2.34 -6.65
CA PRO A 266 -15.51 1.27 -5.86
C PRO A 266 -14.63 0.33 -6.69
N GLY A 267 -13.48 -0.05 -6.13
CA GLY A 267 -12.55 -0.91 -6.83
C GLY A 267 -11.22 -1.07 -6.10
N PHE A 268 -10.21 -1.54 -6.84
CA PHE A 268 -8.91 -1.88 -6.31
C PHE A 268 -7.83 -1.87 -7.40
N ALA A 269 -6.56 -1.94 -6.99
CA ALA A 269 -5.43 -2.08 -7.90
C ALA A 269 -4.89 -3.52 -7.90
N ALA A 270 -4.51 -4.04 -9.06
CA ALA A 270 -3.83 -5.32 -9.23
C ALA A 270 -2.53 -5.12 -10.00
N PHE A 271 -1.48 -5.80 -9.55
CA PHE A 271 -0.15 -5.67 -10.09
C PHE A 271 0.43 -7.02 -10.47
N ARG A 272 1.11 -7.08 -11.61
CA ARG A 272 1.89 -8.25 -12.02
C ARG A 272 3.32 -7.81 -12.31
N LEU A 273 4.25 -8.32 -11.52
CA LEU A 273 5.66 -8.05 -11.70
C LEU A 273 6.21 -8.90 -12.85
N ARG A 274 7.00 -8.26 -13.70
CA ARG A 274 7.85 -8.89 -14.72
C ARG A 274 9.27 -8.32 -14.60
N PRO A 275 10.28 -8.92 -15.22
CA PRO A 275 11.67 -8.46 -15.07
C PRO A 275 11.88 -6.98 -15.35
N GLU A 276 11.24 -6.44 -16.39
CA GLU A 276 11.47 -5.06 -16.87
C GLU A 276 10.24 -4.16 -16.69
N VAL A 277 9.10 -4.70 -16.21
CA VAL A 277 7.85 -3.94 -16.13
C VAL A 277 6.97 -4.41 -14.99
N LEU A 278 6.40 -3.47 -14.26
CA LEU A 278 5.30 -3.69 -13.34
C LEU A 278 4.00 -3.36 -14.07
N GLN A 279 3.22 -4.39 -14.37
CA GLN A 279 1.91 -4.21 -14.99
C GLN A 279 0.91 -3.81 -13.93
N LEU A 280 0.24 -2.66 -14.12
CA LEU A 280 -0.84 -2.13 -13.30
C LEU A 280 -2.17 -2.39 -13.98
N GLN A 281 -3.18 -2.79 -13.21
CA GLN A 281 -4.59 -2.75 -13.57
C GLN A 281 -5.36 -2.07 -12.43
N LEU A 282 -6.15 -1.04 -12.76
CA LEU A 282 -7.18 -0.54 -11.87
C LEU A 282 -8.48 -1.23 -12.26
N ARG A 283 -9.14 -1.82 -11.27
CA ARG A 283 -10.30 -2.70 -11.46
C ARG A 283 -11.48 -2.22 -10.64
N GLY A 284 -12.68 -2.39 -11.17
CA GLY A 284 -13.93 -2.12 -10.47
C GLY A 284 -14.30 -3.21 -9.46
N ALA A 285 -15.37 -2.97 -8.72
CA ALA A 285 -15.84 -3.86 -7.66
C ALA A 285 -16.20 -5.27 -8.14
N ALA A 286 -16.63 -5.44 -9.40
CA ALA A 286 -16.91 -6.75 -9.98
C ALA A 286 -15.64 -7.45 -10.54
N GLY A 287 -14.48 -6.78 -10.46
CA GLY A 287 -13.20 -7.31 -10.94
C GLY A 287 -12.88 -6.97 -12.40
N GLU A 288 -13.75 -6.22 -13.09
CA GLU A 288 -13.53 -5.76 -14.45
C GLU A 288 -12.33 -4.81 -14.53
N VAL A 289 -11.55 -4.90 -15.60
CA VAL A 289 -10.41 -4.02 -15.84
C VAL A 289 -10.88 -2.68 -16.38
N LEU A 290 -10.70 -1.61 -15.62
CA LEU A 290 -11.07 -0.25 -15.99
C LEU A 290 -9.92 0.48 -16.69
N TYR A 291 -8.70 0.16 -16.30
CA TYR A 291 -7.48 0.77 -16.81
C TYR A 291 -6.30 -0.19 -16.70
N SER A 292 -5.37 -0.10 -17.63
CA SER A 292 -4.10 -0.85 -17.59
C SER A 292 -2.93 0.04 -17.98
N ALA A 293 -1.81 -0.14 -17.29
CA ALA A 293 -0.55 0.53 -17.60
C ALA A 293 0.64 -0.41 -17.39
N ALA A 294 1.73 -0.09 -18.08
CA ALA A 294 3.04 -0.72 -17.90
C ALA A 294 3.96 0.32 -17.25
N LEU A 295 4.39 0.07 -16.01
CA LEU A 295 5.30 0.92 -15.28
C LEU A 295 6.71 0.37 -15.50
N PRO A 296 7.60 1.09 -16.23
CA PRO A 296 8.93 0.62 -16.51
C PRO A 296 9.80 0.65 -15.25
N ARG A 297 10.79 -0.23 -15.20
CA ARG A 297 11.82 -0.16 -14.18
C ARG A 297 12.62 1.14 -14.35
N THR A 298 12.78 1.90 -13.27
CA THR A 298 13.72 3.04 -13.24
C THR A 298 15.15 2.51 -13.33
N ARG A 299 15.96 3.13 -14.17
CA ARG A 299 17.37 2.76 -14.36
C ARG A 299 18.25 3.29 -13.23
#